data_2c45a968172e87d5fed300955fb407d4
#
_entry.id   2c45a968172e87d5fed300955fb407d4
#
_cell.length_a   1.000
_cell.length_b   1.000
_cell.length_c   1.000
_cell.angle_alpha   90.00
_cell.angle_beta   90.00
_cell.angle_gamma   90.00
#
_symmetry.space_group_name_H-M   'P 1'
#
loop_
_entity.id
_entity.type
_entity.pdbx_description
1 polymer ?
#
loop_
_entity_poly.entity_id
_entity_poly.type
_entity_poly.pdbx_seq_one_letter_code
_entity_poly.pdbx_strand_id
1 'polypeptide(L)'
;MTDYADIARLLSDRPTDAVSLDWLKKAHDTQLTLCTALEEIADSLPANINRQKCIYAAKSLIPLVNGVHRYEEEALFPLLESKGAGDPELADSIARLKFEHVEDECFAEELTDTLTRLGSGDDTVNAEAAGYMLRGFFESIRRHIAFEQQFMLRGGLAA
;
A
#
# COMPACT_ATOMS: atom_id res chain seq x y z
N MET A 1 -14.89 -7.46 3.53
CA MET A 1 -13.54 -7.65 2.95
C MET A 1 -13.58 -7.16 1.51
N THR A 2 -12.68 -6.27 1.15
CA THR A 2 -12.60 -5.77 -0.24
C THR A 2 -12.16 -6.90 -1.16
N ASP A 3 -12.93 -7.19 -2.19
CA ASP A 3 -12.59 -8.22 -3.17
C ASP A 3 -11.54 -7.69 -4.16
N TYR A 4 -10.78 -8.60 -4.80
CA TYR A 4 -9.86 -8.23 -5.88
C TYR A 4 -10.56 -7.45 -7.00
N ALA A 5 -11.80 -7.81 -7.31
CA ALA A 5 -12.62 -7.09 -8.28
C ALA A 5 -12.87 -5.63 -7.87
N ASP A 6 -13.01 -5.37 -6.57
CA ASP A 6 -13.18 -4.00 -6.05
C ASP A 6 -11.89 -3.19 -6.20
N ILE A 7 -10.75 -3.84 -5.99
CA ILE A 7 -9.43 -3.21 -6.21
C ILE A 7 -9.25 -2.87 -7.69
N ALA A 8 -9.55 -3.81 -8.57
CA ALA A 8 -9.45 -3.58 -10.02
C ALA A 8 -10.35 -2.44 -10.47
N ARG A 9 -11.57 -2.36 -9.93
CA ARG A 9 -12.51 -1.27 -10.21
C ARG A 9 -11.98 0.06 -9.69
N LEU A 10 -11.48 0.11 -8.47
CA LEU A 10 -10.87 1.32 -7.90
C LEU A 10 -9.76 1.85 -8.81
N LEU A 11 -8.86 0.97 -9.26
CA LEU A 11 -7.74 1.36 -10.11
C LEU A 11 -8.18 1.79 -11.50
N SER A 12 -9.23 1.17 -12.07
CA SER A 12 -9.76 1.58 -13.37
C SER A 12 -10.53 2.90 -13.30
N ASP A 13 -11.10 3.24 -12.15
CA ASP A 13 -11.79 4.51 -11.90
C ASP A 13 -10.83 5.66 -11.55
N ARG A 14 -9.55 5.43 -11.67
CA ARG A 14 -8.51 6.43 -11.41
C ARG A 14 -8.76 7.69 -12.23
N PRO A 15 -8.85 8.88 -11.58
CA PRO A 15 -9.03 10.14 -12.30
C PRO A 15 -7.83 10.48 -13.21
N THR A 16 -8.10 10.98 -14.40
CA THR A 16 -7.07 11.33 -15.38
C THR A 16 -6.95 12.83 -15.63
N ASP A 17 -7.97 13.62 -15.27
CA ASP A 17 -8.06 15.03 -15.64
C ASP A 17 -7.56 15.97 -14.55
N ALA A 18 -7.71 15.60 -13.28
CA ALA A 18 -7.30 16.40 -12.14
C ALA A 18 -7.05 15.51 -10.93
N VAL A 19 -6.31 16.02 -9.94
CA VAL A 19 -6.10 15.30 -8.67
C VAL A 19 -7.41 15.21 -7.92
N SER A 20 -7.82 13.99 -7.60
CA SER A 20 -9.00 13.71 -6.79
C SER A 20 -8.57 13.21 -5.41
N LEU A 21 -8.77 14.05 -4.40
CA LEU A 21 -8.52 13.66 -3.00
C LEU A 21 -9.52 12.62 -2.52
N ASP A 22 -10.74 12.63 -3.04
CA ASP A 22 -11.76 11.61 -2.71
C ASP A 22 -11.32 10.22 -3.21
N TRP A 23 -10.81 10.14 -4.42
CA TRP A 23 -10.27 8.89 -4.94
C TRP A 23 -9.07 8.42 -4.13
N LEU A 24 -8.15 9.33 -3.82
CA LEU A 24 -6.95 9.03 -3.04
C LEU A 24 -7.31 8.52 -1.65
N LYS A 25 -8.30 9.13 -1.00
CA LYS A 25 -8.81 8.67 0.29
C LYS A 25 -9.36 7.25 0.20
N LYS A 26 -10.17 6.96 -0.81
CA LYS A 26 -10.67 5.59 -1.05
C LYS A 26 -9.54 4.61 -1.28
N ALA A 27 -8.52 5.01 -2.03
CA ALA A 27 -7.35 4.18 -2.29
C ALA A 27 -6.58 3.88 -1.00
N HIS A 28 -6.35 4.88 -0.15
CA HIS A 28 -5.73 4.71 1.16
C HIS A 28 -6.57 3.81 2.07
N ASP A 29 -7.89 4.02 2.13
CA ASP A 29 -8.79 3.18 2.91
C ASP A 29 -8.75 1.72 2.44
N THR A 30 -8.64 1.50 1.14
CA THR A 30 -8.49 0.16 0.55
C THR A 30 -7.16 -0.47 0.94
N GLN A 31 -6.07 0.29 0.93
CA GLN A 31 -4.77 -0.18 1.41
C GLN A 31 -4.81 -0.54 2.90
N LEU A 32 -5.47 0.27 3.73
CA LEU A 32 -5.62 0.00 5.16
C LEU A 32 -6.48 -1.25 5.41
N THR A 33 -7.50 -1.48 4.60
CA THR A 33 -8.30 -2.72 4.64
C THR A 33 -7.44 -3.94 4.30
N LEU A 34 -6.58 -3.82 3.29
CA LEU A 34 -5.62 -4.89 2.97
C LEU A 34 -4.65 -5.14 4.11
N CYS A 35 -4.14 -4.09 4.76
CA CYS A 35 -3.29 -4.22 5.95
C CYS A 35 -3.98 -5.01 7.06
N THR A 36 -5.28 -4.77 7.29
CA THR A 36 -6.06 -5.53 8.27
C THR A 36 -6.14 -7.02 7.89
N ALA A 37 -6.35 -7.33 6.61
CA ALA A 37 -6.34 -8.71 6.12
C ALA A 37 -4.97 -9.38 6.31
N LEU A 38 -3.88 -8.66 6.06
CA LEU A 38 -2.52 -9.15 6.29
C LEU A 38 -2.25 -9.40 7.78
N GLU A 39 -2.75 -8.53 8.65
CA GLU A 39 -2.65 -8.71 10.10
C GLU A 39 -3.39 -9.95 10.58
N GLU A 40 -4.60 -10.19 10.07
CA GLU A 40 -5.36 -11.41 10.37
C GLU A 40 -4.60 -12.67 9.95
N ILE A 41 -3.94 -12.65 8.78
CA ILE A 41 -3.08 -13.75 8.34
C ILE A 41 -1.92 -13.94 9.31
N ALA A 42 -1.21 -12.86 9.66
CA ALA A 42 -0.08 -12.92 10.59
C ALA A 42 -0.48 -13.47 11.96
N ASP A 43 -1.63 -13.04 12.48
CA ASP A 43 -2.14 -13.47 13.78
C ASP A 43 -2.51 -14.96 13.80
N SER A 44 -2.84 -15.54 12.66
CA SER A 44 -3.16 -16.97 12.54
C SER A 44 -1.92 -17.87 12.44
N LEU A 45 -0.78 -17.31 12.08
CA LEU A 45 0.47 -18.06 11.91
C LEU A 45 1.20 -18.26 13.24
N PRO A 46 1.92 -19.38 13.44
CA PRO A 46 2.08 -20.48 12.48
C PRO A 46 0.99 -21.55 12.55
N ALA A 47 0.11 -21.50 13.55
CA ALA A 47 -0.83 -22.59 13.87
C ALA A 47 -1.85 -22.86 12.76
N ASN A 48 -2.37 -21.80 12.13
CA ASN A 48 -3.39 -21.90 11.10
C ASN A 48 -3.01 -21.07 9.89
N ILE A 49 -3.09 -21.68 8.71
CA ILE A 49 -2.87 -20.99 7.43
C ILE A 49 -4.19 -20.97 6.69
N ASN A 50 -4.76 -19.76 6.53
CA ASN A 50 -5.91 -19.58 5.65
C ASN A 50 -5.42 -19.38 4.23
N ARG A 51 -5.39 -20.47 3.46
CA ARG A 51 -4.83 -20.49 2.11
C ARG A 51 -5.55 -19.55 1.14
N GLN A 52 -6.87 -19.43 1.26
CA GLN A 52 -7.66 -18.52 0.41
C GLN A 52 -7.33 -17.06 0.70
N LYS A 53 -7.19 -16.69 1.96
CA LYS A 53 -6.78 -15.33 2.34
C LYS A 53 -5.37 -15.01 1.83
N CYS A 54 -4.45 -15.96 1.92
CA CYS A 54 -3.10 -15.79 1.39
C CYS A 54 -3.10 -15.53 -0.11
N ILE A 55 -3.87 -16.31 -0.87
CA ILE A 55 -3.99 -16.15 -2.33
C ILE A 55 -4.63 -14.81 -2.68
N TYR A 56 -5.70 -14.44 -1.98
CA TYR A 56 -6.34 -13.14 -2.18
C TYR A 56 -5.37 -11.98 -1.94
N ALA A 57 -4.67 -11.99 -0.80
CA ALA A 57 -3.70 -10.95 -0.47
C ALA A 57 -2.55 -10.90 -1.50
N ALA A 58 -2.05 -12.07 -1.93
CA ALA A 58 -1.01 -12.16 -2.94
C ALA A 58 -1.42 -11.52 -4.27
N LYS A 59 -2.66 -11.71 -4.69
CA LYS A 59 -3.18 -11.10 -5.93
C LYS A 59 -3.40 -9.60 -5.81
N SER A 60 -3.70 -9.12 -4.61
CA SER A 60 -4.11 -7.74 -4.35
C SER A 60 -2.93 -6.79 -4.11
N LEU A 61 -1.85 -7.28 -3.52
CA LEU A 61 -0.74 -6.45 -3.02
C LEU A 61 -0.10 -5.58 -4.10
N ILE A 62 0.50 -6.19 -5.10
CA ILE A 62 1.26 -5.46 -6.12
C ILE A 62 0.37 -4.47 -6.90
N PRO A 63 -0.79 -4.88 -7.43
CA PRO A 63 -1.64 -3.93 -8.16
C PRO A 63 -2.06 -2.73 -7.33
N LEU A 64 -2.45 -2.95 -6.07
CA LEU A 64 -2.92 -1.88 -5.21
C LEU A 64 -1.78 -0.94 -4.79
N VAL A 65 -0.66 -1.48 -4.32
CA VAL A 65 0.49 -0.67 -3.90
C VAL A 65 1.03 0.15 -5.07
N ASN A 66 1.33 -0.51 -6.19
CA ASN A 66 1.89 0.17 -7.36
C ASN A 66 0.91 1.17 -7.97
N GLY A 67 -0.38 0.83 -8.02
CA GLY A 67 -1.40 1.70 -8.59
C GLY A 67 -1.58 2.99 -7.81
N VAL A 68 -1.59 2.92 -6.49
CA VAL A 68 -1.69 4.11 -5.62
C VAL A 68 -0.42 4.96 -5.70
N HIS A 69 0.75 4.34 -5.57
CA HIS A 69 2.03 5.05 -5.66
C HIS A 69 2.19 5.79 -6.98
N ARG A 70 1.82 5.13 -8.08
CA ARG A 70 1.87 5.77 -9.41
C ARG A 70 1.00 7.02 -9.47
N TYR A 71 -0.22 6.96 -8.94
CA TYR A 71 -1.10 8.11 -8.91
C TYR A 71 -0.52 9.26 -8.09
N GLU A 72 0.04 8.95 -6.93
CA GLU A 72 0.69 9.95 -6.09
C GLU A 72 1.87 10.62 -6.79
N GLU A 73 2.71 9.85 -7.46
CA GLU A 73 3.89 10.36 -8.16
C GLU A 73 3.56 11.12 -9.44
N GLU A 74 2.53 10.69 -10.17
CA GLU A 74 2.14 11.33 -11.43
C GLU A 74 1.22 12.54 -11.24
N ALA A 75 0.40 12.56 -10.20
CA ALA A 75 -0.64 13.58 -10.02
C ALA A 75 -0.48 14.39 -8.73
N LEU A 76 -0.37 13.72 -7.58
CA LEU A 76 -0.36 14.39 -6.28
C LEU A 76 0.92 15.19 -6.03
N PHE A 77 2.06 14.56 -6.16
CA PHE A 77 3.35 15.19 -5.87
C PHE A 77 3.64 16.39 -6.79
N PRO A 78 3.38 16.31 -8.10
CA PRO A 78 3.51 17.49 -8.95
C PRO A 78 2.62 18.66 -8.54
N LEU A 79 1.39 18.37 -8.07
CA LEU A 79 0.50 19.42 -7.56
C LEU A 79 1.07 20.08 -6.31
N LEU A 80 1.57 19.29 -5.37
CA LEU A 80 2.19 19.79 -4.14
C LEU A 80 3.45 20.61 -4.45
N GLU A 81 4.29 20.13 -5.37
CA GLU A 81 5.48 20.86 -5.81
C GLU A 81 5.13 22.22 -6.44
N SER A 82 4.06 22.28 -7.23
CA SER A 82 3.63 23.54 -7.85
C SER A 82 3.11 24.54 -6.82
N LYS A 83 2.44 24.06 -5.76
CA LYS A 83 1.93 24.92 -4.69
C LYS A 83 3.02 25.42 -3.74
N GLY A 84 4.03 24.59 -3.49
CA GLY A 84 5.13 24.89 -2.57
C GLY A 84 6.45 25.14 -3.29
N ALA A 85 6.43 25.71 -4.48
CA ALA A 85 7.62 25.95 -5.28
C ALA A 85 8.68 26.75 -4.50
N GLY A 86 9.90 26.21 -4.42
CA GLY A 86 11.00 26.83 -3.69
C GLY A 86 11.10 26.45 -2.23
N ASP A 87 10.20 25.60 -1.71
CA ASP A 87 10.28 25.08 -0.34
C ASP A 87 11.17 23.83 -0.29
N PRO A 88 12.40 23.92 0.29
CA PRO A 88 13.30 22.78 0.35
C PRO A 88 12.80 21.66 1.27
N GLU A 89 12.04 21.98 2.31
CA GLU A 89 11.46 20.98 3.22
C GLU A 89 10.42 20.12 2.50
N LEU A 90 9.61 20.75 1.66
CA LEU A 90 8.64 20.05 0.80
C LEU A 90 9.35 19.11 -0.17
N ALA A 91 10.38 19.60 -0.84
CA ALA A 91 11.16 18.80 -1.79
C ALA A 91 11.79 17.57 -1.12
N ASP A 92 12.34 17.73 0.06
CA ASP A 92 12.94 16.64 0.85
C ASP A 92 11.89 15.62 1.28
N SER A 93 10.71 16.08 1.70
CA SER A 93 9.61 15.20 2.09
C SER A 93 9.10 14.36 0.91
N ILE A 94 8.95 14.96 -0.26
CA ILE A 94 8.53 14.26 -1.49
C ILE A 94 9.60 13.23 -1.90
N ALA A 95 10.87 13.60 -1.86
CA ALA A 95 11.96 12.68 -2.17
C ALA A 95 11.96 11.46 -1.24
N ARG A 96 11.71 11.67 0.05
CA ARG A 96 11.57 10.61 1.04
C ARG A 96 10.38 9.70 0.74
N LEU A 97 9.23 10.27 0.41
CA LEU A 97 8.03 9.49 0.06
C LEU A 97 8.28 8.61 -1.17
N LYS A 98 8.92 9.15 -2.20
CA LYS A 98 9.28 8.39 -3.40
C LYS A 98 10.25 7.23 -3.09
N PHE A 99 11.19 7.46 -2.19
CA PHE A 99 12.11 6.42 -1.74
C PHE A 99 11.37 5.30 -0.99
N GLU A 100 10.47 5.68 -0.07
CA GLU A 100 9.63 4.72 0.65
C GLU A 100 8.74 3.93 -0.31
N HIS A 101 8.23 4.54 -1.39
CA HIS A 101 7.49 3.81 -2.44
C HIS A 101 8.32 2.68 -3.04
N VAL A 102 9.57 2.93 -3.38
CA VAL A 102 10.46 1.90 -3.94
C VAL A 102 10.66 0.75 -2.94
N GLU A 103 10.90 1.08 -1.68
CA GLU A 103 11.07 0.06 -0.62
C GLU A 103 9.80 -0.77 -0.45
N ASP A 104 8.64 -0.13 -0.37
CA ASP A 104 7.36 -0.80 -0.18
C ASP A 104 6.98 -1.66 -1.38
N GLU A 105 7.28 -1.22 -2.59
CA GLU A 105 7.03 -1.99 -3.82
C GLU A 105 7.90 -3.25 -3.87
N CYS A 106 9.17 -3.14 -3.54
CA CYS A 106 10.07 -4.30 -3.45
C CYS A 106 9.60 -5.28 -2.38
N PHE A 107 9.20 -4.76 -1.22
CA PHE A 107 8.69 -5.58 -0.13
C PHE A 107 7.38 -6.28 -0.52
N ALA A 108 6.50 -5.58 -1.24
CA ALA A 108 5.25 -6.16 -1.74
C ALA A 108 5.51 -7.35 -2.70
N GLU A 109 6.54 -7.26 -3.53
CA GLU A 109 6.93 -8.37 -4.41
C GLU A 109 7.40 -9.61 -3.63
N GLU A 110 8.27 -9.41 -2.64
CA GLU A 110 8.76 -10.50 -1.79
C GLU A 110 7.62 -11.13 -0.99
N LEU A 111 6.75 -10.29 -0.43
CA LEU A 111 5.61 -10.77 0.35
C LEU A 111 4.59 -11.50 -0.51
N THR A 112 4.37 -11.05 -1.75
CA THR A 112 3.50 -11.72 -2.72
C THR A 112 3.99 -13.14 -3.01
N ASP A 113 5.28 -13.33 -3.20
CA ASP A 113 5.86 -14.66 -3.38
C ASP A 113 5.61 -15.55 -2.16
N THR A 114 5.90 -15.05 -0.97
CA THR A 114 5.70 -15.79 0.29
C THR A 114 4.23 -16.17 0.48
N LEU A 115 3.30 -15.25 0.26
CA LEU A 115 1.87 -15.50 0.41
C LEU A 115 1.35 -16.49 -0.65
N THR A 116 1.84 -16.41 -1.87
CA THR A 116 1.50 -17.35 -2.94
C THR A 116 1.93 -18.76 -2.55
N ARG A 117 3.13 -18.91 -2.04
CA ARG A 117 3.66 -20.20 -1.59
C ARG A 117 2.88 -20.76 -0.39
N LEU A 118 2.59 -19.94 0.61
CA LEU A 118 1.73 -20.34 1.74
C LEU A 118 0.33 -20.77 1.24
N GLY A 119 -0.25 -19.99 0.35
CA GLY A 119 -1.57 -20.27 -0.21
C GLY A 119 -1.62 -21.52 -1.08
N SER A 120 -0.51 -21.90 -1.71
CA SER A 120 -0.42 -23.12 -2.52
C SER A 120 -0.07 -24.37 -1.69
N GLY A 121 0.17 -24.21 -0.39
CA GLY A 121 0.48 -25.33 0.51
C GLY A 121 1.94 -25.75 0.51
N ASP A 122 2.85 -24.85 0.14
CA ASP A 122 4.29 -25.08 0.22
C ASP A 122 4.73 -25.12 1.69
N ASP A 123 5.07 -26.30 2.18
CA ASP A 123 5.48 -26.54 3.57
C ASP A 123 6.94 -26.15 3.84
N THR A 124 7.68 -25.73 2.83
CA THR A 124 9.06 -25.25 2.99
C THR A 124 9.12 -23.80 3.46
N VAL A 125 8.00 -23.05 3.39
CA VAL A 125 7.94 -21.69 3.89
C VAL A 125 7.95 -21.68 5.41
N ASN A 126 8.87 -20.93 6.02
CA ASN A 126 8.89 -20.72 7.46
C ASN A 126 7.74 -19.79 7.85
N ALA A 127 6.70 -20.33 8.49
CA ALA A 127 5.50 -19.58 8.84
C ALA A 127 5.76 -18.46 9.85
N GLU A 128 6.68 -18.64 10.80
CA GLU A 128 7.05 -17.58 11.75
C GLU A 128 7.74 -16.42 11.04
N ALA A 129 8.68 -16.72 10.15
CA ALA A 129 9.35 -15.70 9.35
C ALA A 129 8.35 -14.96 8.47
N ALA A 130 7.39 -15.66 7.87
CA ALA A 130 6.31 -15.04 7.09
C ALA A 130 5.47 -14.09 7.96
N GLY A 131 5.18 -14.46 9.20
CA GLY A 131 4.48 -13.59 10.15
C GLY A 131 5.25 -12.28 10.42
N TYR A 132 6.55 -12.36 10.62
CA TYR A 132 7.38 -11.17 10.79
C TYR A 132 7.43 -10.29 9.53
N MET A 133 7.52 -10.90 8.35
CA MET A 133 7.46 -10.16 7.09
C MET A 133 6.12 -9.40 6.94
N LEU A 134 5.02 -10.07 7.21
CA LEU A 134 3.69 -9.47 7.17
C LEU A 134 3.59 -8.25 8.09
N ARG A 135 4.03 -8.41 9.34
CA ARG A 135 3.99 -7.31 10.33
C ARG A 135 4.86 -6.13 9.92
N GLY A 136 6.05 -6.40 9.44
CA GLY A 136 6.94 -5.36 8.93
C GLY A 136 6.31 -4.57 7.79
N PHE A 137 5.66 -5.27 6.86
CA PHE A 137 5.03 -4.65 5.71
C PHE A 137 3.82 -3.80 6.08
N PHE A 138 2.83 -4.36 6.77
CA PHE A 138 1.61 -3.60 7.05
C PHE A 138 1.85 -2.44 8.03
N GLU A 139 2.80 -2.56 8.94
CA GLU A 139 3.20 -1.43 9.79
C GLU A 139 3.85 -0.32 8.98
N SER A 140 4.70 -0.66 8.02
CA SER A 140 5.32 0.30 7.11
C SER A 140 4.27 1.07 6.30
N ILE A 141 3.32 0.36 5.70
CA ILE A 141 2.24 0.96 4.90
C ILE A 141 1.37 1.88 5.77
N ARG A 142 0.98 1.44 6.96
CA ARG A 142 0.18 2.24 7.89
C ARG A 142 0.87 3.55 8.26
N ARG A 143 2.18 3.50 8.55
CA ARG A 143 2.97 4.70 8.87
C ARG A 143 3.10 5.62 7.68
N HIS A 144 3.37 5.06 6.51
CA HIS A 144 3.48 5.81 5.27
C HIS A 144 2.20 6.60 4.98
N ILE A 145 1.05 5.94 5.04
CA ILE A 145 -0.26 6.56 4.81
C ILE A 145 -0.52 7.66 5.84
N ALA A 146 -0.26 7.41 7.13
CA ALA A 146 -0.46 8.40 8.19
C ALA A 146 0.43 9.63 7.98
N PHE A 147 1.68 9.44 7.62
CA PHE A 147 2.61 10.53 7.31
C PHE A 147 2.12 11.34 6.10
N GLU A 148 1.71 10.66 5.06
CA GLU A 148 1.25 11.31 3.83
C GLU A 148 -0.04 12.12 4.05
N GLN A 149 -0.97 11.61 4.84
CA GLN A 149 -2.19 12.35 5.20
C GLN A 149 -1.86 13.63 5.97
N GLN A 150 -0.94 13.58 6.92
CA GLN A 150 -0.48 14.77 7.64
C GLN A 150 0.25 15.75 6.71
N PHE A 151 1.05 15.23 5.79
CA PHE A 151 1.78 16.00 4.81
C PHE A 151 0.83 16.75 3.87
N MET A 152 -0.23 16.12 3.40
CA MET A 152 -1.27 16.75 2.59
C MET A 152 -1.98 17.89 3.34
N LEU A 153 -2.29 17.69 4.62
CA LEU A 153 -2.92 18.72 5.45
C LEU A 153 -2.02 19.95 5.60
N ARG A 154 -0.72 19.75 5.81
CA ARG A 154 0.25 20.86 5.87
C ARG A 154 0.37 21.60 4.55
N GLY A 155 0.24 20.87 3.44
CA GLY A 155 0.26 21.44 2.08
C GLY A 155 -1.01 22.20 1.70
N GLY A 156 -1.98 22.32 2.61
CA GLY A 156 -3.25 23.00 2.36
C GLY A 156 -4.23 22.18 1.53
N LEU A 157 -3.99 20.88 1.39
CA LEU A 157 -4.92 19.95 0.76
C LEU A 157 -5.77 19.31 1.86
N ALA A 158 -6.99 19.81 2.02
CA ALA A 158 -7.96 19.21 2.94
C ALA A 158 -8.62 18.01 2.26
N ALA A 159 -8.65 16.90 2.98
CA ALA A 159 -9.43 15.75 2.56
C ALA A 159 -10.93 16.01 2.82
#